data_497bf93542d10880f8a4028157b5199f
#
_entry.id   497bf93542d10880f8a4028157b5199f
#
_cell.length_a   1.000
_cell.length_b   1.000
_cell.length_c   1.000
_cell.angle_alpha   90.00
_cell.angle_beta   90.00
_cell.angle_gamma   90.00
#
_symmetry.space_group_name_H-M   'P 1'
#
loop_
_entity.id
_entity.type
_entity.pdbx_description
1 polymer ?
#
loop_
_entity_poly.entity_id
_entity_poly.type
_entity_poly.pdbx_seq_one_letter_code
_entity_poly.pdbx_strand_id
1 'polypeptide(L)'
;MSDKFTVEIITPNKTILKAETNEVTIPSYEGQMGILKDHIPLITFLRPGIISLQDQEKKYYVEEGTVEFSNNNLLILTSTARSLADLNHSSIEDLISIAESQLSDNNSSDKEKYKLSYKISTLKEINQ
;
A
#
# COMPACT_ATOMS: atom_id res chain seq x y z
N MET A 1 -12.98 -20.26 17.30
CA MET A 1 -12.48 -18.92 17.60
C MET A 1 -12.02 -18.24 16.33
N SER A 2 -12.20 -16.93 16.27
CA SER A 2 -11.81 -16.18 15.09
C SER A 2 -10.31 -15.88 15.11
N ASP A 3 -9.63 -16.15 14.01
CA ASP A 3 -8.25 -15.73 13.82
C ASP A 3 -8.17 -14.39 13.11
N LYS A 4 -9.26 -13.63 13.14
CA LYS A 4 -9.39 -12.37 12.41
C LYS A 4 -9.16 -11.15 13.28
N PHE A 5 -8.69 -10.11 12.66
CA PHE A 5 -8.55 -8.78 13.25
C PHE A 5 -9.17 -7.74 12.30
N THR A 6 -9.36 -6.53 12.81
CA THR A 6 -9.97 -5.46 12.02
C THR A 6 -8.91 -4.71 11.24
N VAL A 7 -9.19 -4.41 9.96
CA VAL A 7 -8.36 -3.55 9.13
C VAL A 7 -9.19 -2.39 8.59
N GLU A 8 -8.62 -1.18 8.66
CA GLU A 8 -9.22 0.02 8.07
C GLU A 8 -8.20 0.73 7.21
N ILE A 9 -8.62 1.12 6.01
CA ILE A 9 -7.84 1.99 5.12
C ILE A 9 -8.61 3.29 4.98
N ILE A 10 -8.02 4.37 5.44
CA ILE A 10 -8.67 5.68 5.49
C ILE A 10 -7.86 6.70 4.70
N THR A 11 -8.56 7.46 3.84
CA THR A 11 -8.01 8.62 3.15
C THR A 11 -8.65 9.87 3.72
N PRO A 12 -8.13 11.08 3.45
CA PRO A 12 -8.75 12.31 3.95
C PRO A 12 -10.21 12.48 3.59
N ASN A 13 -10.64 11.88 2.48
CA ASN A 13 -12.00 12.08 1.97
C ASN A 13 -12.98 11.01 2.42
N LYS A 14 -12.50 9.79 2.72
CA LYS A 14 -13.42 8.68 3.02
C LYS A 14 -12.67 7.47 3.56
N THR A 15 -13.45 6.54 4.11
CA THR A 15 -12.97 5.20 4.45
C THR A 15 -12.99 4.36 3.17
N ILE A 16 -11.83 3.87 2.75
CA ILE A 16 -11.69 3.02 1.57
C ILE A 16 -12.10 1.59 1.88
N LEU A 17 -11.73 1.11 3.07
CA LEU A 17 -11.99 -0.25 3.48
C LEU A 17 -12.14 -0.32 4.99
N LYS A 18 -13.12 -1.09 5.44
CA LYS A 18 -13.23 -1.54 6.83
C LYS A 18 -13.69 -2.97 6.80
N ALA A 19 -12.86 -3.88 7.28
CA ALA A 19 -13.13 -5.31 7.17
C ALA A 19 -12.43 -6.09 8.26
N GLU A 20 -12.80 -7.36 8.39
CA GLU A 20 -12.07 -8.31 9.22
C GLU A 20 -11.32 -9.26 8.30
N THR A 21 -10.09 -9.60 8.67
CA THR A 21 -9.23 -10.44 7.86
C THR A 21 -8.28 -11.22 8.77
N ASN A 22 -7.73 -12.31 8.27
CA ASN A 22 -6.78 -13.11 9.03
C ASN A 22 -5.33 -12.73 8.78
N GLU A 23 -5.04 -12.06 7.66
CA GLU A 23 -3.68 -11.64 7.34
C GLU A 23 -3.70 -10.46 6.37
N VAL A 24 -2.86 -9.46 6.64
CA VAL A 24 -2.63 -8.33 5.73
C VAL A 24 -1.13 -8.22 5.47
N THR A 25 -0.76 -8.08 4.21
CA THR A 25 0.60 -7.78 3.80
C THR A 25 0.68 -6.30 3.43
N ILE A 26 1.67 -5.60 3.97
CA ILE A 26 1.88 -4.17 3.69
C ILE A 26 3.28 -3.91 3.15
N PRO A 27 3.43 -2.91 2.25
CA PRO A 27 4.75 -2.48 1.77
C PRO A 27 5.29 -1.39 2.68
N SER A 28 6.14 -1.74 3.65
CA SER A 28 6.76 -0.75 4.54
C SER A 28 8.16 -0.39 4.06
N TYR A 29 8.69 0.74 4.58
CA TYR A 29 10.08 1.11 4.29
C TYR A 29 11.08 0.11 4.83
N GLU A 30 10.67 -0.71 5.79
CA GLU A 30 11.50 -1.78 6.34
C GLU A 30 11.40 -3.08 5.53
N GLY A 31 10.58 -3.08 4.50
CA GLY A 31 10.34 -4.24 3.65
C GLY A 31 8.88 -4.64 3.67
N GLN A 32 8.56 -5.67 2.90
CA GLN A 32 7.22 -6.23 2.90
C GLN A 32 6.96 -6.91 4.24
N MET A 33 5.82 -6.63 4.85
CA MET A 33 5.52 -7.08 6.20
C MET A 33 4.13 -7.74 6.25
N GLY A 34 4.07 -8.93 6.84
CA GLY A 34 2.80 -9.62 7.08
C GLY A 34 2.31 -9.36 8.50
N ILE A 35 1.03 -9.05 8.66
CA ILE A 35 0.40 -8.81 9.95
C ILE A 35 -0.69 -9.82 10.17
N LEU A 36 -0.61 -10.51 11.30
CA LEU A 36 -1.57 -11.53 11.74
C LEU A 36 -2.20 -11.09 13.05
N LYS A 37 -3.27 -11.78 13.45
CA LYS A 37 -3.89 -11.54 14.76
C LYS A 37 -2.85 -11.66 15.87
N ASP A 38 -2.97 -10.79 16.85
CA ASP A 38 -2.09 -10.72 18.04
C ASP A 38 -0.65 -10.30 17.73
N HIS A 39 -0.40 -9.76 16.51
CA HIS A 39 0.87 -9.13 16.20
C HIS A 39 1.19 -8.05 17.24
N ILE A 40 2.46 -7.90 17.59
CA ILE A 40 2.87 -6.87 18.55
C ILE A 40 2.50 -5.47 18.03
N PRO A 41 2.25 -4.53 18.92
CA PRO A 41 1.97 -3.15 18.50
C PRO A 41 3.09 -2.60 17.60
N LEU A 42 2.69 -1.85 16.59
CA LEU A 42 3.57 -1.43 15.52
C LEU A 42 3.14 -0.08 14.97
N ILE A 43 4.10 0.76 14.66
CA ILE A 43 3.90 1.98 13.87
C ILE A 43 4.96 1.96 12.79
N THR A 44 4.54 2.08 11.52
CA THR A 44 5.48 2.11 10.40
C THR A 44 4.94 3.00 9.29
N PHE A 45 5.76 3.20 8.27
CA PHE A 45 5.41 4.03 7.12
C PHE A 45 5.39 3.19 5.85
N LEU A 46 4.43 3.48 4.97
CA LEU A 46 4.30 2.81 3.69
C LEU A 46 5.23 3.41 2.65
N ARG A 47 5.79 2.55 1.82
CA ARG A 47 6.43 2.92 0.55
C ARG A 47 5.48 2.51 -0.59
N PRO A 48 5.70 2.95 -1.83
CA PRO A 48 4.85 2.52 -2.94
C PRO A 48 4.82 1.00 -3.04
N GLY A 49 3.64 0.45 -3.12
CA GLY A 49 3.45 -1.00 -3.16
C GLY A 49 1.98 -1.39 -3.07
N ILE A 50 1.76 -2.66 -2.74
CA ILE A 50 0.42 -3.24 -2.68
C ILE A 50 0.11 -3.71 -1.26
N ILE A 51 -1.05 -3.28 -0.76
CA ILE A 51 -1.65 -3.83 0.46
C ILE A 51 -2.53 -4.99 0.04
N SER A 52 -2.32 -6.17 0.63
CA SER A 52 -3.07 -7.38 0.31
C SER A 52 -3.78 -7.93 1.54
N LEU A 53 -5.09 -8.15 1.41
CA LEU A 53 -5.87 -8.92 2.39
C LEU A 53 -5.95 -10.36 1.87
N GLN A 54 -5.24 -11.26 2.52
CA GLN A 54 -4.99 -12.60 1.98
C GLN A 54 -6.24 -13.46 1.83
N ASP A 55 -7.15 -13.41 2.81
CA ASP A 55 -8.34 -14.26 2.81
C ASP A 55 -9.49 -13.75 1.95
N GLN A 56 -9.38 -12.53 1.43
CA GLN A 56 -10.46 -11.90 0.65
C GLN A 56 -10.05 -11.55 -0.77
N GLU A 57 -8.82 -11.81 -1.13
CA GLU A 57 -8.23 -11.47 -2.44
C GLU A 57 -8.40 -9.99 -2.79
N LYS A 58 -8.47 -9.13 -1.79
CA LYS A 58 -8.55 -7.68 -1.98
C LYS A 58 -7.15 -7.09 -1.97
N LYS A 59 -6.84 -6.29 -2.98
CA LYS A 59 -5.54 -5.66 -3.12
C LYS A 59 -5.71 -4.18 -3.44
N TYR A 60 -4.85 -3.37 -2.82
CA TYR A 60 -4.88 -1.92 -2.99
C TYR A 60 -3.50 -1.42 -3.31
N TYR A 61 -3.42 -0.57 -4.32
CA TYR A 61 -2.19 0.14 -4.66
C TYR A 61 -2.10 1.39 -3.79
N VAL A 62 -0.96 1.60 -3.14
CA VAL A 62 -0.68 2.78 -2.31
C VAL A 62 0.68 3.34 -2.66
N GLU A 63 0.87 4.64 -2.42
CA GLU A 63 2.15 5.31 -2.68
C GLU A 63 2.83 5.78 -1.40
N GLU A 64 2.06 6.03 -0.36
CA GLU A 64 2.58 6.50 0.93
C GLU A 64 1.53 6.29 2.02
N GLY A 65 1.93 6.46 3.27
CA GLY A 65 1.00 6.44 4.37
C GLY A 65 1.64 6.02 5.67
N THR A 66 0.84 6.03 6.72
CA THR A 66 1.23 5.54 8.03
C THR A 66 0.38 4.33 8.39
N VAL A 67 0.99 3.41 9.11
CA VAL A 67 0.32 2.19 9.58
C VAL A 67 0.50 2.08 11.08
N GLU A 68 -0.60 1.82 11.77
CA GLU A 68 -0.58 1.56 13.19
C GLU A 68 -1.35 0.27 13.46
N PHE A 69 -0.73 -0.63 14.23
CA PHE A 69 -1.41 -1.85 14.69
C PHE A 69 -1.37 -1.89 16.20
N SER A 70 -2.53 -2.03 16.83
CA SER A 70 -2.64 -2.25 18.27
C SER A 70 -4.00 -2.85 18.58
N ASN A 71 -4.05 -3.72 19.59
CA ASN A 71 -5.30 -4.35 20.07
C ASN A 71 -6.10 -4.99 18.93
N ASN A 72 -5.42 -5.65 18.01
CA ASN A 72 -6.04 -6.31 16.85
C ASN A 72 -6.81 -5.37 15.95
N ASN A 73 -6.35 -4.11 15.85
CA ASN A 73 -6.85 -3.14 14.90
C ASN A 73 -5.68 -2.63 14.05
N LEU A 74 -5.78 -2.83 12.75
CA LEU A 74 -4.82 -2.32 11.79
C LEU A 74 -5.40 -1.08 11.15
N LEU A 75 -4.78 0.06 11.39
CA LEU A 75 -5.21 1.34 10.83
C LEU A 75 -4.19 1.81 9.81
N ILE A 76 -4.64 2.03 8.59
CA ILE A 76 -3.81 2.51 7.50
C ILE A 76 -4.34 3.86 7.06
N LEU A 77 -3.52 4.90 7.21
CA LEU A 77 -3.84 6.27 6.79
C LEU A 77 -2.98 6.59 5.58
N THR A 78 -3.63 6.89 4.46
CA THR A 78 -2.93 7.20 3.22
C THR A 78 -3.70 8.26 2.44
N SER A 79 -3.00 9.06 1.65
CA SER A 79 -3.65 10.00 0.75
C SER A 79 -4.05 9.33 -0.56
N THR A 80 -3.46 8.18 -0.87
CA THR A 80 -3.66 7.49 -2.13
C THR A 80 -3.88 6.00 -1.87
N ALA A 81 -5.08 5.51 -2.10
CA ALA A 81 -5.36 4.08 -2.09
C ALA A 81 -6.32 3.79 -3.21
N ARG A 82 -5.95 2.86 -4.08
CA ARG A 82 -6.77 2.47 -5.22
C ARG A 82 -6.90 0.96 -5.25
N SER A 83 -8.13 0.47 -5.31
CA SER A 83 -8.34 -0.96 -5.52
C SER A 83 -7.74 -1.36 -6.86
N LEU A 84 -7.03 -2.48 -6.91
CA LEU A 84 -6.48 -2.98 -8.17
C LEU A 84 -7.58 -3.31 -9.18
N ALA A 85 -8.77 -3.65 -8.71
CA ALA A 85 -9.91 -3.90 -9.58
C ALA A 85 -10.34 -2.65 -10.36
N ASP A 86 -10.04 -1.45 -9.84
CA ASP A 86 -10.40 -0.18 -10.46
C ASP A 86 -9.32 0.39 -11.39
N LEU A 87 -8.15 -0.25 -11.43
CA LEU A 87 -7.04 0.21 -12.27
C LEU A 87 -7.09 -0.49 -13.62
N ASN A 88 -7.07 0.29 -14.70
CA ASN A 88 -6.99 -0.27 -16.03
C ASN A 88 -5.57 -0.14 -16.60
N HIS A 89 -5.28 -0.89 -17.64
CA HIS A 89 -3.95 -0.96 -18.25
C HIS A 89 -3.45 0.40 -18.71
N SER A 90 -4.31 1.18 -19.34
CA SER A 90 -3.96 2.51 -19.86
C SER A 90 -3.60 3.49 -18.72
N SER A 91 -4.38 3.50 -17.66
CA SER A 91 -4.10 4.34 -16.48
C SER A 91 -2.77 3.97 -15.84
N ILE A 92 -2.47 2.68 -15.76
CA ILE A 92 -1.21 2.20 -15.18
C ILE A 92 -0.02 2.64 -16.05
N GLU A 93 -0.15 2.52 -17.37
CA GLU A 93 0.91 2.96 -18.28
C GLU A 93 1.19 4.45 -18.18
N ASP A 94 0.14 5.27 -18.03
CA ASP A 94 0.29 6.70 -17.82
C ASP A 94 1.04 7.01 -16.53
N LEU A 95 0.69 6.32 -15.46
CA LEU A 95 1.36 6.49 -14.17
C LEU A 95 2.83 6.09 -14.24
N ILE A 96 3.15 5.00 -14.95
CA ILE A 96 4.53 4.54 -15.16
C ILE A 96 5.31 5.61 -15.92
N SER A 97 4.75 6.13 -16.99
CA SER A 97 5.37 7.16 -17.84
C SER A 97 5.72 8.41 -17.03
N ILE A 98 4.78 8.89 -16.23
CA ILE A 98 4.97 10.05 -15.38
C ILE A 98 6.08 9.78 -14.35
N ALA A 99 6.05 8.63 -13.72
CA ALA A 99 7.04 8.26 -12.71
C ALA A 99 8.45 8.12 -13.29
N GLU A 100 8.57 7.54 -14.49
CA GLU A 100 9.85 7.41 -15.19
C GLU A 100 10.42 8.78 -15.57
N SER A 101 9.55 9.69 -15.98
CA SER A 101 9.95 11.07 -16.29
C SER A 101 10.48 11.79 -15.05
N GLN A 102 9.80 11.62 -13.91
CA GLN A 102 10.23 12.19 -12.64
C GLN A 102 11.55 11.59 -12.16
N LEU A 103 11.74 10.29 -12.37
CA LEU A 103 12.98 9.61 -11.97
C LEU A 103 14.18 10.12 -12.77
N SER A 104 13.97 10.51 -14.02
CA SER A 104 15.01 11.04 -14.90
C SER A 104 15.38 12.48 -14.57
N ASP A 105 14.63 13.15 -13.70
CA ASP A 105 14.90 14.53 -13.31
C ASP A 105 16.11 14.57 -12.37
N ASN A 106 17.13 15.33 -12.77
CA ASN A 106 18.35 15.47 -12.00
C ASN A 106 18.17 16.22 -10.67
N ASN A 107 17.03 16.89 -10.50
CA ASN A 107 16.72 17.65 -9.29
C ASN A 107 16.05 16.78 -8.22
N SER A 108 15.76 15.54 -8.52
CA SER A 108 15.13 14.64 -7.55
C SER A 108 16.11 14.23 -6.45
N SER A 109 15.66 14.23 -5.20
CA SER A 109 16.45 13.76 -4.08
C SER A 109 16.59 12.22 -4.11
N ASP A 110 17.54 11.69 -3.35
CA ASP A 110 17.70 10.24 -3.25
C ASP A 110 16.44 9.56 -2.67
N LYS A 111 15.78 10.23 -1.74
CA LYS A 111 14.53 9.74 -1.16
C LYS A 111 13.42 9.67 -2.21
N GLU A 112 13.31 10.68 -3.06
CA GLU A 112 12.33 10.70 -4.14
C GLU A 112 12.61 9.61 -5.17
N LYS A 113 13.88 9.41 -5.52
CA LYS A 113 14.30 8.36 -6.44
C LYS A 113 13.97 6.97 -5.88
N TYR A 114 14.19 6.78 -4.59
CA TYR A 114 13.85 5.53 -3.91
C TYR A 114 12.35 5.23 -4.04
N LYS A 115 11.51 6.22 -3.71
CA LYS A 115 10.04 6.07 -3.83
C LYS A 115 9.61 5.80 -5.27
N LEU A 116 10.16 6.55 -6.22
CA LEU A 116 9.82 6.40 -7.63
C LEU A 116 10.19 5.03 -8.17
N SER A 117 11.34 4.50 -7.75
CA SER A 117 11.77 3.17 -8.16
C SER A 117 10.78 2.10 -7.71
N TYR A 118 10.30 2.17 -6.46
CA TYR A 118 9.30 1.23 -5.96
C TYR A 118 7.95 1.43 -6.63
N LYS A 119 7.56 2.68 -6.89
CA LYS A 119 6.33 2.99 -7.60
C LYS A 119 6.31 2.38 -8.99
N ILE A 120 7.39 2.57 -9.76
CA ILE A 120 7.53 2.04 -11.11
C ILE A 120 7.50 0.51 -11.08
N SER A 121 8.27 -0.09 -10.19
CA SER A 121 8.34 -1.54 -10.04
C SER A 121 6.97 -2.14 -9.72
N THR A 122 6.24 -1.52 -8.79
CA THR A 122 4.91 -1.96 -8.39
C THR A 122 3.91 -1.84 -9.53
N LEU A 123 3.92 -0.71 -10.24
CA LEU A 123 3.00 -0.48 -11.36
C LEU A 123 3.25 -1.47 -12.50
N LYS A 124 4.51 -1.76 -12.79
CA LYS A 124 4.86 -2.77 -13.82
C LYS A 124 4.39 -4.16 -13.42
N GLU A 125 4.49 -4.50 -12.14
CA GLU A 125 4.01 -5.78 -11.62
C GLU A 125 2.49 -5.90 -11.78
N ILE A 126 1.76 -4.86 -11.43
CA ILE A 126 0.29 -4.83 -11.58
C ILE A 126 -0.12 -4.98 -13.05
N ASN A 127 0.66 -4.41 -13.95
CA ASN A 127 0.33 -4.32 -15.38
C ASN A 127 0.64 -5.59 -16.18
N GLN A 128 1.13 -6.61 -15.51
CA GLN A 128 1.43 -7.88 -16.17
C GLN A 128 0.17 -8.71 -16.49
#